data_a12bbc275f0346fe17e7754a1c5512bc
#
_entry.id   a12bbc275f0346fe17e7754a1c5512bc
#
_cell.length_a   1.000
_cell.length_b   1.000
_cell.length_c   1.000
_cell.angle_alpha   90.00
_cell.angle_beta   90.00
_cell.angle_gamma   90.00
#
_symmetry.space_group_name_H-M   'P 1'
#
loop_
_entity.id
_entity.type
_entity.pdbx_description
1 polymer ?
#
loop_
_entity_poly.entity_id
_entity_poly.type
_entity_poly.pdbx_seq_one_letter_code
_entity_poly.pdbx_strand_id
1 'polypeptide(L)'
;KEKFSTRFSASLDGFKWLKNNVDTNYIVEIDSDLAHHPKDIENGIELLKSSNCDLVIGSKYHKESVVKNRKVSRIFISKFITIICKILFDKNVSDYSNTFRFYKLSLVKNFINREIVFKSPIGHLNNLLFIIKSGYQIKDIPTSYIETDTESAIRTSSLARYLIEFIKCIIFNKFK
;
A
#
# COMPACT_ATOMS: atom_id res chain seq x y z
N LYS A 1 28.05 -6.34 7.38
CA LYS A 1 27.16 -6.49 6.20
C LYS A 1 25.86 -5.80 6.56
N GLU A 2 25.62 -4.60 6.04
CA GLU A 2 24.31 -3.96 6.12
C GLU A 2 23.28 -4.89 5.47
N LYS A 3 22.32 -5.31 6.26
CA LYS A 3 21.20 -6.10 5.76
C LYS A 3 20.30 -5.13 4.97
N PHE A 4 20.36 -5.16 3.64
CA PHE A 4 19.41 -4.42 2.82
C PHE A 4 17.99 -4.76 3.28
N SER A 5 17.32 -3.81 3.90
CA SER A 5 15.93 -3.97 4.29
C SER A 5 15.05 -3.93 3.02
N THR A 6 14.01 -4.74 2.99
CA THR A 6 13.01 -4.61 1.92
C THR A 6 12.22 -3.31 2.13
N ARG A 7 11.62 -2.76 1.05
CA ARG A 7 10.71 -1.60 1.14
C ARG A 7 9.68 -1.77 2.26
N PHE A 8 9.08 -2.95 2.38
CA PHE A 8 8.09 -3.25 3.41
C PHE A 8 8.67 -3.23 4.83
N SER A 9 9.85 -3.81 5.05
CA SER A 9 10.49 -3.74 6.36
C SER A 9 10.89 -2.32 6.74
N ALA A 10 11.35 -1.51 5.78
CA ALA A 10 11.64 -0.10 6.01
C ALA A 10 10.39 0.69 6.42
N SER A 11 9.24 0.45 5.78
CA SER A 11 7.95 1.06 6.19
C SER A 11 7.58 0.68 7.61
N LEU A 12 7.70 -0.61 7.98
CA LEU A 12 7.41 -1.07 9.35
C LEU A 12 8.34 -0.44 10.39
N ASP A 13 9.62 -0.32 10.08
CA ASP A 13 10.60 0.30 10.98
C ASP A 13 10.28 1.80 11.14
N GLY A 14 9.90 2.48 10.05
CA GLY A 14 9.41 3.85 10.08
C GLY A 14 8.16 4.02 10.96
N PHE A 15 7.17 3.15 10.82
CA PHE A 15 5.96 3.17 11.65
C PHE A 15 6.27 2.94 13.14
N LYS A 16 7.19 2.02 13.46
CA LYS A 16 7.63 1.77 14.85
C LYS A 16 8.30 3.00 15.43
N TRP A 17 9.17 3.63 14.66
CA TRP A 17 9.87 4.83 15.08
C TRP A 17 8.88 5.98 15.32
N LEU A 18 7.98 6.25 14.38
CA LEU A 18 6.96 7.30 14.49
C LEU A 18 6.08 7.11 15.73
N LYS A 19 5.60 5.87 15.96
CA LYS A 19 4.77 5.55 17.13
C LYS A 19 5.43 5.95 18.45
N ASN A 20 6.75 5.83 18.55
CA ASN A 20 7.49 6.01 19.81
C ASN A 20 8.09 7.40 19.97
N ASN A 21 8.23 8.17 18.89
CA ASN A 21 9.02 9.40 18.88
C ASN A 21 8.26 10.64 18.40
N VAL A 22 7.06 10.49 17.84
CA VAL A 22 6.33 11.61 17.27
C VAL A 22 4.90 11.63 17.80
N ASP A 23 4.50 12.77 18.33
CA ASP A 23 3.11 13.04 18.72
C ASP A 23 2.32 13.46 17.47
N THR A 24 1.60 12.53 16.89
CA THR A 24 0.78 12.73 15.68
C THR A 24 -0.45 11.82 15.71
N ASN A 25 -1.48 12.22 15.00
CA ASN A 25 -2.68 11.39 14.82
C ASN A 25 -2.73 10.70 13.47
N TYR A 26 -1.91 11.15 12.51
CA TYR A 26 -1.95 10.71 11.11
C TYR A 26 -0.54 10.41 10.59
N ILE A 27 -0.44 9.38 9.77
CA ILE A 27 0.80 8.98 9.13
C ILE A 27 0.55 8.86 7.62
N VAL A 28 1.50 9.34 6.83
CA VAL A 28 1.50 9.16 5.37
C VAL A 28 2.66 8.25 4.98
N GLU A 29 2.36 7.20 4.24
CA GLU A 29 3.34 6.35 3.57
C GLU A 29 3.41 6.75 2.10
N ILE A 30 4.57 7.16 1.62
CA ILE A 30 4.81 7.59 0.25
C ILE A 30 6.20 7.13 -0.21
N ASP A 31 6.33 6.80 -1.49
CA ASP A 31 7.61 6.46 -2.09
C ASP A 31 8.49 7.71 -2.28
N SER A 32 9.80 7.58 -2.05
CA SER A 32 10.76 8.69 -2.13
C SER A 32 11.20 9.03 -3.56
N ASP A 33 10.66 8.36 -4.58
CA ASP A 33 10.99 8.54 -5.99
C ASP A 33 10.25 9.72 -6.66
N LEU A 34 9.44 10.46 -5.88
CA LEU A 34 8.60 11.58 -6.34
C LEU A 34 7.58 11.19 -7.41
N ALA A 35 7.27 9.92 -7.58
CA ALA A 35 6.25 9.46 -8.52
C ALA A 35 4.84 9.94 -8.16
N HIS A 36 4.55 10.13 -6.86
CA HIS A 36 3.32 10.74 -6.38
C HIS A 36 3.51 12.24 -6.14
N HIS A 37 2.54 13.05 -6.56
CA HIS A 37 2.60 14.49 -6.39
C HIS A 37 2.34 14.88 -4.92
N PRO A 38 3.19 15.73 -4.29
CA PRO A 38 3.02 16.12 -2.88
C PRO A 38 1.67 16.77 -2.56
N LYS A 39 1.05 17.47 -3.52
CA LYS A 39 -0.29 18.07 -3.36
C LYS A 39 -1.37 17.04 -3.00
N ASP A 40 -1.22 15.79 -3.42
CA ASP A 40 -2.17 14.73 -3.09
C ASP A 40 -2.12 14.36 -1.60
N ILE A 41 -1.06 14.76 -0.86
CA ILE A 41 -0.94 14.55 0.58
C ILE A 41 -2.01 15.34 1.34
N GLU A 42 -2.23 16.59 0.98
CA GLU A 42 -3.24 17.45 1.61
C GLU A 42 -4.63 16.84 1.47
N ASN A 43 -5.00 16.42 0.25
CA ASN A 43 -6.30 15.81 -0.04
C ASN A 43 -6.53 14.53 0.78
N GLY A 44 -5.49 13.68 0.89
CA GLY A 44 -5.56 12.44 1.65
C GLY A 44 -5.73 12.66 3.16
N ILE A 45 -5.01 13.60 3.73
CA ILE A 45 -5.12 13.97 5.14
C ILE A 45 -6.46 14.62 5.42
N GLU A 46 -6.95 15.50 4.54
CA GLU A 46 -8.25 16.14 4.70
C GLU A 46 -9.39 15.12 4.71
N LEU A 47 -9.38 14.17 3.76
CA LEU A 47 -10.37 13.10 3.73
C LEU A 47 -10.30 12.22 4.99
N LEU A 48 -9.09 11.91 5.48
CA LEU A 48 -8.90 11.12 6.70
C LEU A 48 -9.41 11.83 7.95
N LYS A 49 -9.34 13.18 7.99
CA LYS A 49 -9.85 14.01 9.09
C LYS A 49 -11.36 14.19 9.03
N SER A 50 -11.89 14.47 7.83
CA SER A 50 -13.31 14.85 7.65
C SER A 50 -14.25 13.66 7.59
N SER A 51 -13.75 12.43 7.40
CA SER A 51 -14.56 11.24 7.27
C SER A 51 -14.29 10.21 8.36
N ASN A 52 -15.27 9.33 8.57
CA ASN A 52 -15.12 8.21 9.50
C ASN A 52 -14.36 7.03 8.85
N CYS A 53 -13.19 7.28 8.26
CA CYS A 53 -12.34 6.21 7.72
C CYS A 53 -11.05 6.11 8.52
N ASP A 54 -10.42 4.95 8.48
CA ASP A 54 -9.19 4.63 9.21
C ASP A 54 -7.96 4.63 8.30
N LEU A 55 -8.20 4.39 7.00
CA LEU A 55 -7.22 4.33 5.94
C LEU A 55 -7.73 5.07 4.70
N VAL A 56 -6.89 5.90 4.09
CA VAL A 56 -7.10 6.44 2.75
C VAL A 56 -6.00 5.93 1.83
N ILE A 57 -6.38 5.54 0.61
CA ILE A 57 -5.45 5.04 -0.42
C ILE A 57 -5.44 6.01 -1.60
N GLY A 58 -4.27 6.50 -1.99
CA GLY A 58 -4.08 7.20 -3.25
C GLY A 58 -4.16 6.19 -4.41
N SER A 59 -5.28 6.13 -5.08
CA SER A 59 -5.54 5.12 -6.10
C SER A 59 -5.15 5.58 -7.50
N LYS A 60 -4.34 4.79 -8.20
CA LYS A 60 -4.06 4.98 -9.63
C LYS A 60 -5.24 4.60 -10.54
N TYR A 61 -6.26 3.97 -9.97
CA TYR A 61 -7.45 3.47 -10.70
C TYR A 61 -8.72 4.25 -10.37
N HIS A 62 -8.62 5.31 -9.58
CA HIS A 62 -9.71 6.25 -9.42
C HIS A 62 -9.98 6.99 -10.74
N LYS A 63 -11.25 7.28 -11.07
CA LYS A 63 -11.65 7.89 -12.35
C LYS A 63 -10.98 9.24 -12.65
N GLU A 64 -10.61 9.97 -11.60
CA GLU A 64 -9.98 11.29 -11.68
C GLU A 64 -8.44 11.24 -11.57
N SER A 65 -7.86 10.06 -11.46
CA SER A 65 -6.41 9.91 -11.34
C SER A 65 -5.70 10.19 -12.66
N VAL A 66 -4.58 10.88 -12.57
CA VAL A 66 -3.68 11.15 -13.69
C VAL A 66 -2.46 10.25 -13.58
N VAL A 67 -2.33 9.29 -14.48
CA VAL A 67 -1.20 8.34 -14.49
C VAL A 67 -0.43 8.49 -15.80
N LYS A 68 0.86 8.88 -15.70
CA LYS A 68 1.72 9.12 -16.86
C LYS A 68 2.95 8.21 -16.83
N ASN A 69 3.51 7.92 -18.02
CA ASN A 69 4.76 7.20 -18.25
C ASN A 69 4.83 5.78 -17.68
N ARG A 70 3.70 5.20 -17.25
CA ARG A 70 3.69 3.90 -16.60
C ARG A 70 3.86 2.76 -17.58
N LYS A 71 4.82 1.86 -17.33
CA LYS A 71 5.07 0.69 -18.18
C LYS A 71 3.85 -0.21 -18.25
N VAL A 72 3.49 -0.63 -19.45
CA VAL A 72 2.28 -1.45 -19.72
C VAL A 72 2.27 -2.73 -18.89
N SER A 73 3.41 -3.42 -18.77
CA SER A 73 3.54 -4.61 -17.93
C SER A 73 3.19 -4.37 -16.46
N ARG A 74 3.59 -3.22 -15.90
CA ARG A 74 3.25 -2.84 -14.51
C ARG A 74 1.77 -2.53 -14.36
N ILE A 75 1.15 -1.96 -15.39
CA ILE A 75 -0.31 -1.73 -15.40
C ILE A 75 -1.04 -3.06 -15.34
N PHE A 76 -0.67 -4.01 -16.19
CA PHE A 76 -1.31 -5.33 -16.23
C PHE A 76 -1.17 -6.07 -14.89
N ILE A 77 0.05 -6.16 -14.35
CA ILE A 77 0.31 -6.87 -13.08
C ILE A 77 -0.52 -6.26 -11.94
N SER A 78 -0.49 -4.93 -11.80
CA SER A 78 -1.21 -4.28 -10.70
C SER A 78 -2.73 -4.32 -10.86
N LYS A 79 -3.25 -4.25 -12.11
CA LYS A 79 -4.67 -4.46 -12.37
C LYS A 79 -5.09 -5.89 -12.05
N PHE A 80 -4.30 -6.89 -12.45
CA PHE A 80 -4.54 -8.29 -12.15
C PHE A 80 -4.63 -8.54 -10.64
N ILE A 81 -3.65 -8.05 -9.87
CA ILE A 81 -3.67 -8.13 -8.40
C ILE A 81 -4.94 -7.46 -7.84
N THR A 82 -5.26 -6.26 -8.30
CA THR A 82 -6.42 -5.51 -7.83
C THR A 82 -7.73 -6.24 -8.15
N ILE A 83 -7.90 -6.79 -9.35
CA ILE A 83 -9.12 -7.53 -9.75
C ILE A 83 -9.30 -8.75 -8.85
N ILE A 84 -8.26 -9.57 -8.67
CA ILE A 84 -8.34 -10.76 -7.82
C ILE A 84 -8.71 -10.38 -6.39
N CYS A 85 -8.04 -9.36 -5.83
CA CYS A 85 -8.32 -8.94 -4.46
C CYS A 85 -9.72 -8.34 -4.30
N LYS A 86 -10.23 -7.60 -5.28
CA LYS A 86 -11.62 -7.10 -5.27
C LYS A 86 -12.65 -8.21 -5.23
N ILE A 87 -12.44 -9.27 -6.00
CA ILE A 87 -13.35 -10.43 -6.05
C ILE A 87 -13.33 -11.19 -4.71
N LEU A 88 -12.15 -11.34 -4.10
CA LEU A 88 -11.97 -12.22 -2.95
C LEU A 88 -12.16 -11.53 -1.60
N PHE A 89 -11.99 -10.22 -1.50
CA PHE A 89 -11.96 -9.49 -0.23
C PHE A 89 -12.92 -8.29 -0.19
N ASP A 90 -12.60 -7.19 -0.86
CA ASP A 90 -13.44 -5.98 -0.85
C ASP A 90 -13.47 -5.30 -2.23
N LYS A 91 -14.65 -5.22 -2.82
CA LYS A 91 -14.86 -4.58 -4.12
C LYS A 91 -14.72 -3.05 -4.09
N ASN A 92 -14.80 -2.43 -2.91
CA ASN A 92 -14.78 -0.97 -2.77
C ASN A 92 -13.36 -0.39 -2.80
N VAL A 93 -12.33 -1.19 -2.47
CA VAL A 93 -10.93 -0.76 -2.61
C VAL A 93 -10.54 -0.74 -4.08
N SER A 94 -10.16 0.43 -4.62
CA SER A 94 -9.90 0.57 -6.05
C SER A 94 -8.47 0.23 -6.47
N ASP A 95 -7.47 0.28 -5.58
CA ASP A 95 -6.06 -0.05 -5.86
C ASP A 95 -5.40 -0.81 -4.72
N TYR A 96 -5.24 -2.12 -4.88
CA TYR A 96 -4.54 -2.98 -3.91
C TYR A 96 -3.02 -2.93 -4.01
N SER A 97 -2.50 -2.36 -5.10
CA SER A 97 -1.07 -2.37 -5.41
C SER A 97 -0.32 -1.12 -4.97
N ASN A 98 -1.04 -0.05 -4.60
CA ASN A 98 -0.41 1.20 -4.25
C ASN A 98 0.00 1.26 -2.78
N THR A 99 1.17 1.85 -2.52
CA THR A 99 1.72 2.09 -1.19
C THR A 99 1.57 3.55 -0.74
N PHE A 100 1.03 4.42 -1.57
CA PHE A 100 0.67 5.78 -1.17
C PHE A 100 -0.60 5.72 -0.32
N ARG A 101 -0.42 5.78 1.00
CA ARG A 101 -1.48 5.51 1.98
C ARG A 101 -1.42 6.48 3.16
N PHE A 102 -2.59 6.79 3.68
CA PHE A 102 -2.79 7.69 4.81
C PHE A 102 -3.47 6.92 5.93
N TYR A 103 -2.86 6.87 7.08
CA TYR A 103 -3.32 6.06 8.21
C TYR A 103 -3.67 6.93 9.41
N LYS A 104 -4.73 6.58 10.14
CA LYS A 104 -4.83 6.97 11.53
C LYS A 104 -3.76 6.25 12.35
N LEU A 105 -3.10 6.92 13.29
CA LEU A 105 -2.09 6.29 14.15
C LEU A 105 -2.67 5.11 14.94
N SER A 106 -3.93 5.20 15.36
CA SER A 106 -4.64 4.10 16.04
C SER A 106 -4.65 2.80 15.22
N LEU A 107 -4.89 2.90 13.91
CA LEU A 107 -4.82 1.76 13.00
C LEU A 107 -3.39 1.19 12.93
N VAL A 108 -2.38 2.06 12.82
CA VAL A 108 -0.96 1.62 12.77
C VAL A 108 -0.57 0.88 14.04
N LYS A 109 -0.99 1.35 15.22
CA LYS A 109 -0.74 0.68 16.50
C LYS A 109 -1.27 -0.75 16.54
N ASN A 110 -2.35 -1.05 15.82
CA ASN A 110 -2.97 -2.37 15.80
C ASN A 110 -2.25 -3.40 14.91
N PHE A 111 -1.58 -2.96 13.83
CA PHE A 111 -0.91 -3.93 12.96
C PHE A 111 0.61 -3.99 13.13
N ILE A 112 1.25 -2.98 13.73
CA ILE A 112 2.70 -2.84 13.75
C ILE A 112 3.42 -3.91 14.55
N ASN A 113 2.75 -4.52 15.54
CA ASN A 113 3.30 -5.56 16.39
C ASN A 113 2.97 -6.97 15.90
N ARG A 114 2.31 -7.09 14.73
CA ARG A 114 1.98 -8.40 14.17
C ARG A 114 3.23 -9.09 13.63
N GLU A 115 3.19 -10.42 13.63
CA GLU A 115 4.21 -11.23 12.99
C GLU A 115 4.32 -10.90 11.49
N ILE A 116 5.54 -10.69 11.03
CA ILE A 116 5.84 -10.42 9.62
C ILE A 116 5.91 -11.76 8.87
N VAL A 117 4.84 -12.12 8.20
CA VAL A 117 4.75 -13.36 7.40
C VAL A 117 5.42 -13.17 6.02
N PHE A 118 5.23 -11.99 5.41
CA PHE A 118 5.76 -11.65 4.09
C PHE A 118 6.72 -10.47 4.19
N LYS A 119 8.00 -10.68 3.87
CA LYS A 119 9.05 -9.64 3.93
C LYS A 119 9.26 -8.89 2.60
N SER A 120 8.72 -9.41 1.50
CA SER A 120 8.76 -8.81 0.15
C SER A 120 7.76 -7.66 0.02
N PRO A 121 7.65 -7.00 -1.15
CA PRO A 121 6.57 -6.04 -1.42
C PRO A 121 5.15 -6.58 -1.18
N ILE A 122 4.95 -7.89 -1.19
CA ILE A 122 3.68 -8.54 -0.84
C ILE A 122 3.27 -8.28 0.62
N GLY A 123 4.21 -7.93 1.50
CA GLY A 123 3.92 -7.51 2.87
C GLY A 123 2.96 -6.31 2.95
N HIS A 124 3.08 -5.33 2.03
CA HIS A 124 2.13 -4.21 1.96
C HIS A 124 0.70 -4.67 1.61
N LEU A 125 0.58 -5.66 0.70
CA LEU A 125 -0.70 -6.28 0.38
C LEU A 125 -1.25 -7.04 1.58
N ASN A 126 -0.41 -7.86 2.24
CA ASN A 126 -0.81 -8.61 3.43
C ASN A 126 -1.33 -7.70 4.56
N ASN A 127 -0.71 -6.54 4.77
CA ASN A 127 -1.20 -5.56 5.73
C ASN A 127 -2.55 -4.97 5.31
N LEU A 128 -2.73 -4.65 4.02
CA LEU A 128 -4.01 -4.13 3.53
C LEU A 128 -5.13 -5.17 3.69
N LEU A 129 -4.87 -6.44 3.37
CA LEU A 129 -5.84 -7.52 3.55
C LEU A 129 -6.21 -7.72 5.02
N PHE A 130 -5.25 -7.59 5.93
CA PHE A 130 -5.55 -7.59 7.36
C PHE A 130 -6.47 -6.43 7.75
N ILE A 131 -6.17 -5.22 7.31
CA ILE A 131 -6.98 -4.02 7.61
C ILE A 131 -8.42 -4.22 7.11
N ILE A 132 -8.61 -4.73 5.91
CA ILE A 132 -9.92 -5.05 5.32
C ILE A 132 -10.67 -6.09 6.19
N LYS A 133 -10.01 -7.19 6.51
CA LYS A 133 -10.61 -8.29 7.30
C LYS A 133 -10.94 -7.88 8.74
N SER A 134 -10.23 -6.90 9.27
CA SER A 134 -10.49 -6.34 10.60
C SER A 134 -11.64 -5.33 10.62
N GLY A 135 -12.29 -5.07 9.49
CA GLY A 135 -13.48 -4.20 9.39
C GLY A 135 -13.18 -2.70 9.43
N TYR A 136 -11.92 -2.31 9.28
CA TYR A 136 -11.56 -0.88 9.21
C TYR A 136 -12.14 -0.21 7.96
N GLN A 137 -12.54 1.04 8.11
CA GLN A 137 -13.12 1.81 7.02
C GLN A 137 -12.03 2.36 6.11
N ILE A 138 -12.14 2.06 4.81
CA ILE A 138 -11.17 2.45 3.79
C ILE A 138 -11.85 3.33 2.75
N LYS A 139 -11.17 4.41 2.38
CA LYS A 139 -11.56 5.28 1.26
C LYS A 139 -10.41 5.45 0.29
N ASP A 140 -10.73 5.80 -0.95
CA ASP A 140 -9.75 6.10 -1.99
C ASP A 140 -9.82 7.58 -2.37
N ILE A 141 -8.67 8.14 -2.76
CA ILE A 141 -8.57 9.45 -3.43
C ILE A 141 -7.93 9.29 -4.80
N PRO A 142 -8.21 10.17 -5.75
CA PRO A 142 -7.43 10.27 -6.97
C PRO A 142 -5.97 10.62 -6.64
N THR A 143 -5.05 10.19 -7.50
CA THR A 143 -3.62 10.52 -7.36
C THR A 143 -3.02 10.95 -8.70
N SER A 144 -2.11 11.90 -8.66
CA SER A 144 -1.23 12.27 -9.76
C SER A 144 0.04 11.45 -9.66
N TYR A 145 0.14 10.41 -10.50
CA TYR A 145 1.28 9.48 -10.53
C TYR A 145 2.04 9.60 -11.84
N ILE A 146 3.32 9.93 -11.76
CA ILE A 146 4.22 9.99 -12.90
C ILE A 146 5.35 9.00 -12.65
N GLU A 147 5.39 7.90 -13.43
CA GLU A 147 6.47 6.93 -13.27
C GLU A 147 7.81 7.56 -13.64
N THR A 148 8.74 7.54 -12.71
CA THR A 148 10.10 8.00 -12.88
C THR A 148 10.97 6.87 -13.48
N ASP A 149 12.06 7.21 -14.17
CA ASP A 149 12.98 6.23 -14.77
C ASP A 149 13.82 5.44 -13.75
N THR A 150 13.44 5.49 -12.47
CA THR A 150 14.11 4.72 -11.43
C THR A 150 13.95 3.21 -11.66
N GLU A 151 15.02 2.46 -11.40
CA GLU A 151 14.99 1.00 -11.52
C GLU A 151 13.84 0.40 -10.70
N SER A 152 13.11 -0.51 -11.31
CA SER A 152 12.03 -1.21 -10.63
C SER A 152 12.56 -2.04 -9.45
N ALA A 153 11.97 -1.86 -8.27
CA ALA A 153 12.22 -2.75 -7.14
C ALA A 153 11.88 -4.23 -7.46
N ILE A 154 11.05 -4.44 -8.49
CA ILE A 154 10.68 -5.77 -9.00
C ILE A 154 11.47 -6.02 -10.28
N ARG A 155 12.55 -6.79 -10.18
CA ARG A 155 13.28 -7.30 -11.34
C ARG A 155 12.48 -8.39 -12.03
N THR A 156 12.56 -8.45 -13.36
CA THR A 156 11.85 -9.48 -14.17
C THR A 156 12.20 -10.90 -13.73
N SER A 157 13.45 -11.14 -13.31
CA SER A 157 13.92 -12.43 -12.76
C SER A 157 13.24 -12.84 -11.45
N SER A 158 12.55 -11.93 -10.78
CA SER A 158 11.87 -12.19 -9.51
C SER A 158 10.35 -12.32 -9.65
N LEU A 159 9.81 -12.16 -10.87
CA LEU A 159 8.37 -12.10 -11.09
C LEU A 159 7.66 -13.40 -10.68
N ALA A 160 8.22 -14.55 -11.03
CA ALA A 160 7.68 -15.86 -10.64
C ALA A 160 7.62 -16.01 -9.11
N ARG A 161 8.67 -15.58 -8.41
CA ARG A 161 8.70 -15.61 -6.94
C ARG A 161 7.61 -14.73 -6.34
N TYR A 162 7.42 -13.52 -6.85
CA TYR A 162 6.36 -12.62 -6.36
C TYR A 162 4.96 -13.16 -6.66
N LEU A 163 4.75 -13.84 -7.78
CA LEU A 163 3.49 -14.50 -8.09
C LEU A 163 3.19 -15.63 -7.08
N ILE A 164 4.18 -16.45 -6.76
CA ILE A 164 4.04 -17.51 -5.75
C ILE A 164 3.74 -16.90 -4.38
N GLU A 165 4.45 -15.83 -3.98
CA GLU A 165 4.20 -15.14 -2.72
C GLU A 165 2.82 -14.49 -2.70
N PHE A 166 2.35 -13.94 -3.82
CA PHE A 166 1.00 -13.40 -3.95
C PHE A 166 -0.06 -14.48 -3.71
N ILE A 167 0.07 -15.63 -4.38
CA ILE A 167 -0.85 -16.77 -4.18
C ILE A 167 -0.85 -17.21 -2.71
N LYS A 168 0.33 -17.38 -2.11
CA LYS A 168 0.45 -17.70 -0.68
C LYS A 168 -0.22 -16.65 0.22
N CYS A 169 -0.08 -15.38 -0.10
CA CYS A 169 -0.70 -14.28 0.63
C CYS A 169 -2.24 -14.34 0.54
N ILE A 170 -2.78 -14.61 -0.65
CA ILE A 170 -4.22 -14.78 -0.85
C ILE A 170 -4.75 -15.96 -0.02
N ILE A 171 -4.13 -17.13 -0.13
CA ILE A 171 -4.51 -18.34 0.62
C ILE A 171 -4.45 -18.06 2.13
N PHE A 172 -3.34 -17.50 2.61
CA PHE A 172 -3.15 -17.15 4.01
C PHE A 172 -4.26 -16.25 4.56
N ASN A 173 -4.66 -15.22 3.78
CA ASN A 173 -5.69 -14.29 4.22
C ASN A 173 -7.13 -14.79 3.99
N LYS A 174 -7.35 -15.78 3.11
CA LYS A 174 -8.69 -16.33 2.86
C LYS A 174 -9.09 -17.38 3.89
N PHE A 175 -8.12 -18.17 4.36
CA PHE A 175 -8.39 -19.35 5.18
C PHE A 175 -7.89 -19.24 6.64
N LYS A 176 -7.31 -18.13 7.01
CA LYS A 176 -6.94 -17.79 8.38
C LYS A 176 -7.74 -16.59 8.90
#